data_af2606511b7e9c0098f85a11cccc04d3
#
_entry.id   af2606511b7e9c0098f85a11cccc04d3
#
_cell.length_a   1.000
_cell.length_b   1.000
_cell.length_c   1.000
_cell.angle_alpha   90.00
_cell.angle_beta   90.00
_cell.angle_gamma   90.00
#
_symmetry.space_group_name_H-M   'P 1'
#
loop_
_entity.id
_entity.type
_entity.pdbx_description
1 polymer ?
#
loop_
_entity_poly.entity_id
_entity_poly.type
_entity_poly.pdbx_seq_one_letter_code
_entity_poly.pdbx_strand_id
1 'polypeptide(L)'
;MKPRRMLTPLDASAIFDRAVQERALAVLTFQDGHEWYSFKSRFLERDAQRRFFVLDYQAVDDHPLPAVAPGQYLGVSFRQRSRKLLFATIVEAKGHFVLDDQTTVPAIRYRWPDGMTELQRRAYFRTPIPAEMPLNVSIWAGGVLARARAQTEALQVISGDL
;
A
#
# COMPACT_ATOMS: atom_id res chain seq x y z
N MET A 1 -14.51 9.31 -9.51
CA MET A 1 -14.41 7.94 -8.95
C MET A 1 -13.14 7.31 -9.50
N LYS A 2 -12.25 6.83 -8.65
CA LYS A 2 -11.00 6.21 -9.11
C LYS A 2 -11.32 4.80 -9.62
N PRO A 3 -10.85 4.41 -10.79
CA PRO A 3 -11.13 3.07 -11.30
C PRO A 3 -10.48 2.03 -10.40
N ARG A 4 -11.29 1.15 -9.85
CA ARG A 4 -10.87 -0.07 -9.15
C ARG A 4 -11.09 -1.22 -10.09
N ARG A 5 -10.07 -2.00 -10.34
CA ARG A 5 -10.17 -3.22 -11.14
C ARG A 5 -9.93 -4.43 -10.26
N MET A 6 -10.89 -5.32 -10.21
CA MET A 6 -10.66 -6.67 -9.66
C MET A 6 -9.81 -7.46 -10.65
N LEU A 7 -8.77 -8.09 -10.15
CA LEU A 7 -7.87 -8.91 -10.95
C LEU A 7 -8.38 -10.35 -11.04
N THR A 8 -8.10 -11.00 -12.16
CA THR A 8 -8.38 -12.44 -12.29
C THR A 8 -7.43 -13.25 -11.41
N PRO A 9 -7.77 -14.50 -11.04
CA PRO A 9 -6.86 -15.36 -10.28
C PRO A 9 -5.51 -15.58 -10.97
N LEU A 10 -5.50 -15.64 -12.30
CA LEU A 10 -4.27 -15.78 -13.09
C LEU A 10 -3.39 -14.53 -13.00
N ASP A 11 -3.99 -13.35 -13.13
CA ASP A 11 -3.28 -12.07 -12.96
C ASP A 11 -2.70 -11.95 -11.55
N ALA A 12 -3.46 -12.33 -10.52
CA ALA A 12 -3.01 -12.32 -9.13
C ALA A 12 -1.82 -13.25 -8.91
N SER A 13 -1.83 -14.46 -9.50
CA SER A 13 -0.70 -15.40 -9.39
C SER A 13 0.59 -14.80 -9.98
N ALA A 14 0.52 -14.25 -11.18
CA ALA A 14 1.67 -13.62 -11.83
C ALA A 14 2.21 -12.41 -11.04
N ILE A 15 1.32 -11.66 -10.41
CA ILE A 15 1.68 -10.54 -9.54
C ILE A 15 2.40 -11.01 -8.29
N PHE A 16 1.96 -12.08 -7.64
CA PHE A 16 2.64 -12.68 -6.49
C PHE A 16 4.02 -13.24 -6.86
N ASP A 17 4.14 -13.91 -8.01
CA ASP A 17 5.44 -14.38 -8.52
C ASP A 17 6.46 -13.24 -8.56
N ARG A 18 6.05 -12.16 -9.18
CA ARG A 18 6.92 -11.00 -9.33
C ARG A 18 7.20 -10.33 -7.99
N ALA A 19 6.21 -10.23 -7.10
CA ALA A 19 6.39 -9.64 -5.78
C ALA A 19 7.43 -10.41 -4.96
N VAL A 20 7.43 -11.73 -5.03
CA VAL A 20 8.43 -12.59 -4.38
C VAL A 20 9.81 -12.42 -5.01
N GLN A 21 9.90 -12.46 -6.35
CA GLN A 21 11.17 -12.28 -7.07
C GLN A 21 11.84 -10.93 -6.75
N GLU A 22 11.06 -9.87 -6.70
CA GLU A 22 11.55 -8.51 -6.44
C GLU A 22 11.68 -8.22 -4.93
N ARG A 23 11.32 -9.15 -4.05
CA ARG A 23 11.23 -8.90 -2.60
C ARG A 23 10.43 -7.63 -2.31
N ALA A 24 9.30 -7.47 -2.99
CA ALA A 24 8.51 -6.27 -2.94
C ALA A 24 8.10 -5.91 -1.52
N LEU A 25 8.17 -4.62 -1.19
CA LEU A 25 7.75 -4.11 0.10
C LEU A 25 6.22 -3.97 0.13
N ALA A 26 5.59 -4.59 1.11
CA ALA A 26 4.18 -4.46 1.41
C ALA A 26 3.96 -3.66 2.70
N VAL A 27 2.82 -2.99 2.78
CA VAL A 27 2.30 -2.39 4.00
C VAL A 27 1.09 -3.21 4.43
N LEU A 28 1.16 -3.75 5.63
CA LEU A 28 0.08 -4.46 6.26
C LEU A 28 -0.63 -3.54 7.25
N THR A 29 -1.95 -3.61 7.29
CA THR A 29 -2.78 -2.75 8.13
C THR A 29 -3.89 -3.56 8.76
N PHE A 30 -4.13 -3.38 10.04
CA PHE A 30 -5.22 -4.01 10.76
C PHE A 30 -5.75 -3.10 11.86
N GLN A 31 -6.94 -3.40 12.33
CA GLN A 31 -7.55 -2.72 13.46
C GLN A 31 -7.58 -3.66 14.66
N ASP A 32 -7.18 -3.14 15.81
CA ASP A 32 -7.34 -3.80 17.10
C ASP A 32 -8.06 -2.84 18.06
N GLY A 33 -9.26 -3.23 18.50
CA GLY A 33 -10.15 -2.32 19.20
C GLY A 33 -10.55 -1.12 18.34
N HIS A 34 -10.19 0.09 18.79
CA HIS A 34 -10.42 1.34 18.07
C HIS A 34 -9.17 1.89 17.36
N GLU A 35 -8.03 1.24 17.51
CA GLU A 35 -6.76 1.69 16.96
C GLU A 35 -6.39 0.98 15.68
N TRP A 36 -5.75 1.72 14.78
CA TRP A 36 -5.21 1.21 13.54
C TRP A 36 -3.70 1.04 13.65
N TYR A 37 -3.24 -0.15 13.29
CA TYR A 37 -1.84 -0.51 13.24
C TYR A 37 -1.40 -0.75 11.80
N SER A 38 -0.16 -0.39 11.51
CA SER A 38 0.46 -0.72 10.23
C SER A 38 1.94 -1.05 10.40
N PHE A 39 2.44 -1.95 9.58
CA PHE A 39 3.85 -2.28 9.52
C PHE A 39 4.26 -2.65 8.10
N LYS A 40 5.55 -2.57 7.84
CA LYS A 40 6.14 -2.92 6.54
C LYS A 40 6.71 -4.34 6.58
N SER A 41 6.65 -5.03 5.46
CA SER A 41 7.09 -6.42 5.33
C SER A 41 7.46 -6.72 3.88
N ARG A 42 8.32 -7.69 3.64
CA ARG A 42 8.76 -8.08 2.29
C ARG A 42 8.25 -9.46 1.92
N PHE A 43 7.88 -9.62 0.67
CA PHE A 43 7.50 -10.94 0.14
C PHE A 43 8.70 -11.88 0.12
N LEU A 44 8.53 -13.07 0.69
CA LEU A 44 9.56 -14.10 0.77
C LEU A 44 9.24 -15.31 -0.10
N GLU A 45 8.01 -15.80 -0.03
CA GLU A 45 7.56 -17.03 -0.69
C GLU A 45 6.08 -16.94 -1.06
N ARG A 46 5.68 -17.76 -2.00
CA ARG A 46 4.28 -18.00 -2.32
C ARG A 46 4.07 -19.44 -2.77
N ASP A 47 2.91 -20.02 -2.44
CA ASP A 47 2.45 -21.32 -2.95
C ASP A 47 0.98 -21.22 -3.35
N ALA A 48 0.74 -21.16 -4.66
CA ALA A 48 -0.61 -21.05 -5.20
C ALA A 48 -1.43 -22.34 -5.05
N GLN A 49 -0.79 -23.50 -5.03
CA GLN A 49 -1.47 -24.79 -4.86
C GLN A 49 -1.94 -24.97 -3.41
N ARG A 50 -1.07 -24.66 -2.46
CA ARG A 50 -1.39 -24.71 -1.02
C ARG A 50 -2.09 -23.45 -0.53
N ARG A 51 -2.27 -22.46 -1.40
CA ARG A 51 -2.98 -21.22 -1.17
C ARG A 51 -2.45 -20.40 0.02
N PHE A 52 -1.15 -20.16 0.03
CA PHE A 52 -0.50 -19.29 1.01
C PHE A 52 0.60 -18.42 0.39
N PHE A 53 0.99 -17.41 1.12
CA PHE A 53 2.22 -16.65 0.88
C PHE A 53 2.88 -16.30 2.21
N VAL A 54 4.17 -15.97 2.17
CA VAL A 54 4.99 -15.68 3.34
C VAL A 54 5.60 -14.30 3.19
N LEU A 55 5.51 -13.52 4.24
CA LEU A 55 6.18 -12.25 4.38
C LEU A 55 7.12 -12.28 5.59
N ASP A 56 8.21 -11.49 5.56
CA ASP A 56 9.05 -11.31 6.73
C ASP A 56 8.29 -10.61 7.87
N TYR A 57 8.80 -10.75 9.08
CA TYR A 57 8.26 -10.07 10.26
C TYR A 57 9.41 -9.46 11.05
N GLN A 58 10.04 -8.47 10.41
CA GLN A 58 11.18 -7.74 10.96
C GLN A 58 10.86 -6.26 11.03
N ALA A 59 11.33 -5.61 12.08
CA ALA A 59 11.27 -4.16 12.16
C ALA A 59 12.08 -3.55 10.99
N VAL A 60 11.41 -2.70 10.23
CA VAL A 60 12.04 -1.81 9.25
C VAL A 60 12.05 -0.45 9.94
N ASP A 61 13.20 0.09 10.19
CA ASP A 61 13.39 1.24 11.07
C ASP A 61 13.21 0.86 12.56
N ASP A 62 13.57 1.73 13.49
CA ASP A 62 13.51 1.50 14.94
C ASP A 62 12.08 1.44 15.53
N HIS A 63 11.07 1.15 14.72
CA HIS A 63 9.69 1.07 15.18
C HIS A 63 9.34 -0.36 15.60
N PRO A 64 8.79 -0.55 16.82
CA PRO A 64 8.38 -1.87 17.26
C PRO A 64 7.26 -2.40 16.36
N LEU A 65 7.34 -3.71 16.05
CA LEU A 65 6.31 -4.38 15.29
C LEU A 65 5.05 -4.55 16.15
N PRO A 66 3.86 -4.24 15.63
CA PRO A 66 2.63 -4.54 16.34
C PRO A 66 2.43 -6.05 16.45
N ALA A 67 1.89 -6.49 17.58
CA ALA A 67 1.58 -7.90 17.79
C ALA A 67 0.52 -8.38 16.79
N VAL A 68 0.80 -9.49 16.15
CA VAL A 68 -0.10 -10.14 15.17
C VAL A 68 -0.32 -11.58 15.59
N ALA A 69 -1.55 -12.08 15.52
CA ALA A 69 -1.93 -13.42 15.96
C ALA A 69 -2.55 -14.24 14.82
N PRO A 70 -2.41 -15.58 14.83
CA PRO A 70 -3.14 -16.46 13.91
C PRO A 70 -4.65 -16.21 13.97
N GLY A 71 -5.30 -16.22 12.80
CA GLY A 71 -6.72 -15.90 12.66
C GLY A 71 -7.04 -14.43 12.46
N GLN A 72 -6.08 -13.55 12.63
CA GLN A 72 -6.27 -12.10 12.48
C GLN A 72 -6.38 -11.71 11.00
N TYR A 73 -7.35 -10.84 10.69
CA TYR A 73 -7.52 -10.25 9.37
C TYR A 73 -6.62 -9.02 9.20
N LEU A 74 -6.02 -8.91 8.04
CA LEU A 74 -5.20 -7.76 7.66
C LEU A 74 -5.51 -7.32 6.23
N GLY A 75 -5.40 -6.01 6.00
CA GLY A 75 -5.29 -5.44 4.67
C GLY A 75 -3.81 -5.40 4.25
N VAL A 76 -3.53 -5.83 3.03
CA VAL A 76 -2.18 -5.76 2.44
C VAL A 76 -2.21 -4.81 1.27
N SER A 77 -1.25 -3.91 1.20
CA SER A 77 -1.05 -3.05 0.05
C SER A 77 0.42 -3.01 -0.36
N PHE A 78 0.68 -3.10 -1.65
CA PHE A 78 2.03 -2.97 -2.19
C PHE A 78 2.01 -2.33 -3.58
N ARG A 79 3.17 -1.97 -4.07
CA ARG A 79 3.33 -1.39 -5.40
C ARG A 79 4.09 -2.35 -6.28
N GLN A 80 3.61 -2.47 -7.50
CA GLN A 80 4.32 -3.15 -8.56
C GLN A 80 4.31 -2.24 -9.78
N ARG A 81 5.49 -1.72 -10.15
CA ARG A 81 5.61 -0.65 -11.16
C ARG A 81 4.76 0.58 -10.76
N SER A 82 3.88 1.04 -11.64
CA SER A 82 2.99 2.19 -11.40
C SER A 82 1.68 1.84 -10.69
N ARG A 83 1.42 0.54 -10.47
CA ARG A 83 0.15 0.06 -9.89
C ARG A 83 0.22 -0.05 -8.38
N LYS A 84 -0.84 0.31 -7.70
CA LYS A 84 -1.05 -0.03 -6.29
C LYS A 84 -2.02 -1.20 -6.21
N LEU A 85 -1.61 -2.25 -5.52
CA LEU A 85 -2.36 -3.49 -5.35
C LEU A 85 -2.82 -3.59 -3.90
N LEU A 86 -4.05 -4.06 -3.71
CA LEU A 86 -4.68 -4.20 -2.39
C LEU A 86 -5.44 -5.52 -2.31
N PHE A 87 -5.34 -6.17 -1.18
CA PHE A 87 -6.15 -7.35 -0.85
C PHE A 87 -6.27 -7.51 0.66
N ALA A 88 -7.23 -8.32 1.09
CA ALA A 88 -7.36 -8.77 2.47
C ALA A 88 -6.85 -10.20 2.60
N THR A 89 -6.32 -10.54 3.77
CA THR A 89 -5.82 -11.86 4.10
C THR A 89 -5.99 -12.19 5.57
N ILE A 90 -5.65 -13.41 5.95
CA ILE A 90 -5.68 -13.91 7.32
C ILE A 90 -4.31 -14.47 7.68
N VAL A 91 -3.85 -14.18 8.88
CA VAL A 91 -2.65 -14.81 9.45
C VAL A 91 -2.92 -16.29 9.69
N GLU A 92 -2.11 -17.17 9.14
CA GLU A 92 -2.21 -18.61 9.37
C GLU A 92 -1.23 -19.10 10.44
N ALA A 93 0.03 -18.70 10.33
CA ALA A 93 1.07 -19.14 11.25
C ALA A 93 2.23 -18.14 11.33
N LYS A 94 2.91 -18.14 12.46
CA LYS A 94 4.20 -17.46 12.65
C LYS A 94 5.31 -18.51 12.67
N GLY A 95 6.47 -18.10 12.19
CA GLY A 95 7.63 -18.98 12.16
C GLY A 95 8.89 -18.26 11.68
N HIS A 96 9.76 -19.02 11.08
CA HIS A 96 11.00 -18.53 10.51
C HIS A 96 11.15 -18.96 9.06
N PHE A 97 11.76 -18.13 8.26
CA PHE A 97 12.06 -18.39 6.86
C PHE A 97 13.57 -18.37 6.64
N VAL A 98 14.07 -19.39 5.96
CA VAL A 98 15.49 -19.49 5.60
C VAL A 98 15.71 -18.72 4.30
N LEU A 99 16.43 -17.61 4.36
CA LEU A 99 16.77 -16.81 3.18
C LEU A 99 17.91 -17.43 2.37
N ASP A 100 18.91 -17.94 3.09
CA ASP A 100 20.11 -18.61 2.56
C ASP A 100 20.67 -19.54 3.65
N ASP A 101 21.79 -20.20 3.36
CA ASP A 101 22.39 -21.22 4.25
C ASP A 101 22.77 -20.69 5.67
N GLN A 102 22.84 -19.37 5.85
CA GLN A 102 23.25 -18.75 7.11
C GLN A 102 22.23 -17.79 7.71
N THR A 103 21.22 -17.39 6.95
CA THR A 103 20.29 -16.34 7.34
C THR A 103 18.87 -16.85 7.47
N THR A 104 18.38 -16.81 8.71
CA THR A 104 16.98 -17.14 9.04
C THR A 104 16.29 -15.90 9.59
N VAL A 105 15.13 -15.58 9.09
CA VAL A 105 14.36 -14.41 9.50
C VAL A 105 13.00 -14.79 10.07
N PRO A 106 12.49 -14.07 11.07
CA PRO A 106 11.10 -14.20 11.49
C PRO A 106 10.16 -13.93 10.31
N ALA A 107 9.14 -14.73 10.18
CA ALA A 107 8.20 -14.66 9.07
C ALA A 107 6.78 -15.06 9.48
N ILE A 108 5.82 -14.60 8.72
CA ILE A 108 4.42 -14.93 8.91
C ILE A 108 3.87 -15.51 7.62
N ARG A 109 3.17 -16.64 7.73
CA ARG A 109 2.39 -17.24 6.66
C ARG A 109 0.98 -16.68 6.68
N TYR A 110 0.53 -16.27 5.51
CA TYR A 110 -0.79 -15.71 5.27
C TYR A 110 -1.56 -16.54 4.28
N ARG A 111 -2.87 -16.58 4.45
CA ARG A 111 -3.77 -17.21 3.49
C ARG A 111 -3.75 -16.49 2.15
N TRP A 112 -3.83 -17.26 1.06
CA TRP A 112 -4.01 -16.68 -0.27
C TRP A 112 -5.29 -15.83 -0.32
N PRO A 113 -5.25 -14.61 -0.85
CA PRO A 113 -6.42 -13.75 -0.90
C PRO A 113 -7.48 -14.29 -1.87
N ASP A 114 -8.74 -14.09 -1.53
CA ASP A 114 -9.88 -14.47 -2.40
C ASP A 114 -10.00 -13.54 -3.61
N GLY A 115 -9.48 -12.32 -3.51
CA GLY A 115 -9.45 -11.35 -4.58
C GLY A 115 -8.39 -10.30 -4.36
N MET A 116 -7.90 -9.73 -5.45
CA MET A 116 -6.95 -8.63 -5.46
C MET A 116 -7.49 -7.47 -6.27
N THR A 117 -7.35 -6.27 -5.76
CA THR A 117 -7.79 -5.05 -6.41
C THR A 117 -6.60 -4.22 -6.86
N GLU A 118 -6.60 -3.83 -8.12
CA GLU A 118 -5.70 -2.81 -8.64
C GLU A 118 -6.32 -1.42 -8.45
N LEU A 119 -5.56 -0.52 -7.86
CA LEU A 119 -5.94 0.87 -7.67
C LEU A 119 -5.07 1.77 -8.54
N GLN A 120 -5.64 2.29 -9.62
CA GLN A 120 -5.01 3.34 -10.40
C GLN A 120 -5.21 4.68 -9.70
N ARG A 121 -4.15 5.20 -9.06
CA ARG A 121 -4.23 6.46 -8.30
C ARG A 121 -4.23 7.72 -9.17
N ARG A 122 -3.66 7.64 -10.37
CA ARG A 122 -3.45 8.81 -11.22
C ARG A 122 -4.22 8.64 -12.52
N ALA A 123 -5.15 9.55 -12.74
CA ALA A 123 -5.84 9.67 -14.02
C ALA A 123 -4.97 10.36 -15.09
N TYR A 124 -3.93 11.10 -14.65
CA TYR A 124 -3.06 11.89 -15.52
C TYR A 124 -1.59 11.65 -15.23
N PHE A 125 -0.75 11.79 -16.23
CA PHE A 125 0.70 11.80 -16.07
C PHE A 125 1.13 13.03 -15.27
N ARG A 126 2.12 12.86 -14.40
CA ARG A 126 2.80 14.00 -13.79
C ARG A 126 3.87 14.46 -14.76
N THR A 127 3.70 15.64 -15.30
CA THR A 127 4.76 16.32 -16.04
C THR A 127 5.66 17.02 -15.03
N PRO A 128 6.99 16.86 -15.13
CA PRO A 128 7.90 17.70 -14.34
C PRO A 128 7.64 19.16 -14.68
N ILE A 129 7.49 19.98 -13.65
CA ILE A 129 7.39 21.43 -13.84
C ILE A 129 8.81 21.94 -13.99
N PRO A 130 9.18 22.66 -15.08
CA PRO A 130 10.46 23.28 -15.19
C PRO A 130 10.73 24.18 -13.98
N ALA A 131 11.96 24.15 -13.45
CA ALA A 131 12.32 24.92 -12.27
C ALA A 131 12.13 26.44 -12.43
N GLU A 132 12.11 26.90 -13.69
CA GLU A 132 11.95 28.31 -14.07
C GLU A 132 10.48 28.75 -14.15
N MET A 133 9.53 27.82 -14.04
CA MET A 133 8.10 28.15 -14.13
C MET A 133 7.54 28.44 -12.74
N PRO A 134 7.08 29.66 -12.45
CA PRO A 134 6.44 29.97 -11.18
C PRO A 134 5.14 29.16 -11.05
N LEU A 135 4.99 28.46 -9.95
CA LEU A 135 3.80 27.69 -9.62
C LEU A 135 3.10 28.29 -8.40
N ASN A 136 1.92 28.86 -8.60
CA ASN A 136 1.08 29.31 -7.51
C ASN A 136 0.19 28.15 -7.05
N VAL A 137 0.32 27.75 -5.78
CA VAL A 137 -0.47 26.68 -5.18
C VAL A 137 -1.32 27.25 -4.06
N SER A 138 -2.63 27.06 -4.15
CA SER A 138 -3.56 27.37 -3.07
C SER A 138 -4.08 26.09 -2.42
N ILE A 139 -4.07 26.05 -1.10
CA ILE A 139 -4.51 24.90 -0.31
C ILE A 139 -5.66 25.32 0.59
N TRP A 140 -6.78 24.59 0.50
CA TRP A 140 -7.95 24.83 1.34
C TRP A 140 -8.22 23.60 2.22
N ALA A 141 -8.41 23.84 3.51
CA ALA A 141 -8.93 22.84 4.42
C ALA A 141 -10.47 22.78 4.31
N GLY A 142 -11.07 21.59 4.32
CA GLY A 142 -12.53 21.42 4.38
C GLY A 142 -13.25 20.99 3.09
N GLY A 143 -12.53 20.61 2.04
CA GLY A 143 -13.08 19.95 0.85
C GLY A 143 -13.73 20.89 -0.18
N VAL A 144 -14.62 20.34 -1.04
CA VAL A 144 -15.13 21.00 -2.25
C VAL A 144 -15.94 22.26 -1.97
N LEU A 145 -16.71 22.29 -0.88
CA LEU A 145 -17.53 23.46 -0.52
C LEU A 145 -16.68 24.62 0.01
N ALA A 146 -15.62 24.34 0.75
CA ALA A 146 -14.66 25.35 1.19
C ALA A 146 -13.87 25.94 0.00
N ARG A 147 -13.58 25.09 -1.01
CA ARG A 147 -12.91 25.51 -2.26
C ARG A 147 -13.71 26.56 -3.03
N ALA A 148 -15.04 26.37 -3.14
CA ALA A 148 -15.90 27.31 -3.86
C ALA A 148 -15.94 28.70 -3.20
N ARG A 149 -15.91 28.76 -1.86
CA ARG A 149 -15.87 30.02 -1.10
C ARG A 149 -14.51 30.70 -1.18
N ALA A 150 -13.43 29.94 -1.03
CA ALA A 150 -12.07 30.48 -1.06
C ALA A 150 -11.64 30.95 -2.46
N GLN A 151 -12.18 30.41 -3.55
CA GLN A 151 -11.93 30.89 -4.90
C GLN A 151 -12.40 32.34 -5.12
N THR A 152 -13.51 32.71 -4.49
CA THR A 152 -14.01 34.09 -4.57
C THR A 152 -13.14 35.07 -3.78
N GLU A 153 -12.63 34.66 -2.62
CA GLU A 153 -11.74 35.46 -1.79
C GLU A 153 -10.33 35.58 -2.37
N ALA A 154 -9.77 34.50 -2.91
CA ALA A 154 -8.44 34.50 -3.52
C ALA A 154 -8.37 35.38 -4.78
N LEU A 155 -9.42 35.40 -5.59
CA LEU A 155 -9.52 36.29 -6.75
C LEU A 155 -9.58 37.77 -6.35
N GLN A 156 -10.15 38.09 -5.21
CA GLN A 156 -10.19 39.46 -4.68
C GLN A 156 -8.83 39.92 -4.15
N VAL A 157 -8.04 39.05 -3.55
CA VAL A 157 -6.67 39.39 -3.07
C VAL A 157 -5.70 39.62 -4.20
N ILE A 158 -5.76 38.84 -5.27
CA ILE A 158 -4.88 38.99 -6.45
C ILE A 158 -5.23 40.26 -7.24
N SER A 159 -6.47 40.72 -7.22
CA SER A 159 -6.88 41.95 -7.90
C SER A 159 -6.69 43.23 -7.08
N GLY A 160 -6.27 43.13 -5.83
CA GLY A 160 -6.08 44.25 -4.92
C GLY A 160 -4.67 44.79 -4.82
N ASP A 161 -3.66 44.19 -5.42
CA ASP A 161 -2.24 44.54 -5.36
C ASP A 161 -1.66 44.99 -6.72
N LEU A 162 -2.44 45.75 -7.48
CA LEU A 162 -1.96 46.46 -8.67
C LEU A 162 -2.18 47.96 -8.54
#